data_c3350b5944b131cdbf21ff2cf92f6924
#
_entry.id   c3350b5944b131cdbf21ff2cf92f6924
#
_cell.length_a   1.000
_cell.length_b   1.000
_cell.length_c   1.000
_cell.angle_alpha   90.00
_cell.angle_beta   90.00
_cell.angle_gamma   90.00
#
_symmetry.space_group_name_H-M   'P 1'
#
loop_
_entity.id
_entity.type
_entity.pdbx_description
1 polymer ?
#
loop_
_entity_poly.entity_id
_entity_poly.type
_entity_poly.pdbx_seq_one_letter_code
_entity_poly.pdbx_strand_id
1 'polypeptide(L)'
;MPKSYAPEFRRRVVELVRSGRSVAAVAADVGVSEGTVYRWKAQDRVDRGERPGPSSLERVELLQAKRRIRELETELAIVKQASALFVEGAVRPKGSSR
;
A
#
# COMPACT_ATOMS: atom_id res chain seq x y z
N MET A 1 -2.39 -14.37 -10.21
CA MET A 1 -2.93 -13.04 -9.95
C MET A 1 -3.56 -12.97 -8.57
N PRO A 2 -3.01 -12.19 -7.68
CA PRO A 2 -3.63 -12.10 -6.37
C PRO A 2 -4.98 -11.41 -6.48
N LYS A 3 -5.94 -11.97 -5.82
CA LYS A 3 -7.27 -11.38 -5.78
C LYS A 3 -7.35 -10.41 -4.62
N SER A 4 -8.03 -9.31 -4.89
CA SER A 4 -8.32 -8.35 -3.85
C SER A 4 -9.72 -8.63 -3.35
N TYR A 5 -9.87 -8.79 -2.05
CA TYR A 5 -11.16 -9.09 -1.43
C TYR A 5 -11.67 -7.86 -0.68
N ALA A 6 -12.98 -7.69 -0.70
CA ALA A 6 -13.62 -6.59 0.01
C ALA A 6 -13.36 -6.71 1.52
N PRO A 7 -13.20 -5.58 2.23
CA PRO A 7 -13.00 -5.63 3.67
C PRO A 7 -14.10 -6.37 4.42
N GLU A 8 -15.34 -6.27 3.98
CA GLU A 8 -16.46 -6.95 4.61
C GLU A 8 -16.32 -8.46 4.49
N PHE A 9 -15.84 -8.94 3.35
CA PHE A 9 -15.62 -10.35 3.15
C PHE A 9 -14.55 -10.88 4.09
N ARG A 10 -13.42 -10.15 4.18
CA ARG A 10 -12.34 -10.55 5.07
C ARG A 10 -12.78 -10.57 6.52
N ARG A 11 -13.56 -9.57 6.93
CA ARG A 11 -14.09 -9.49 8.29
C ARG A 11 -14.98 -10.69 8.59
N ARG A 12 -15.83 -11.05 7.64
CA ARG A 12 -16.73 -12.19 7.80
C ARG A 12 -15.95 -13.49 7.96
N VAL A 13 -14.92 -13.67 7.15
CA VAL A 13 -14.08 -14.88 7.23
C VAL A 13 -13.42 -14.98 8.61
N VAL A 14 -12.86 -13.88 9.09
CA VAL A 14 -12.22 -13.85 10.40
C VAL A 14 -13.24 -14.13 11.51
N GLU A 15 -14.44 -13.59 11.40
CA GLU A 15 -15.51 -13.85 12.37
C GLU A 15 -15.84 -15.35 12.45
N LEU A 16 -15.90 -16.02 11.31
CA LEU A 16 -16.17 -17.45 11.28
C LEU A 16 -15.09 -18.24 12.03
N VAL A 17 -13.84 -17.86 11.85
CA VAL A 17 -12.74 -18.51 12.58
C VAL A 17 -12.83 -18.20 14.08
N ARG A 18 -13.12 -16.95 14.44
CA ARG A 18 -13.23 -16.56 15.84
C ARG A 18 -14.41 -17.23 16.54
N SER A 19 -15.42 -17.64 15.78
CA SER A 19 -16.56 -18.34 16.36
C SER A 19 -16.26 -19.80 16.70
N GLY A 20 -15.06 -20.26 16.39
CA GLY A 20 -14.63 -21.61 16.76
C GLY A 20 -14.44 -22.56 15.59
N ARG A 21 -14.69 -22.12 14.36
CA ARG A 21 -14.49 -22.97 13.20
C ARG A 21 -12.99 -23.03 12.87
N SER A 22 -12.56 -24.18 12.36
CA SER A 22 -11.14 -24.32 12.01
C SER A 22 -10.81 -23.50 10.77
N VAL A 23 -9.55 -23.04 10.69
CA VAL A 23 -9.08 -22.30 9.53
C VAL A 23 -9.23 -23.14 8.26
N ALA A 24 -8.90 -24.43 8.33
CA ALA A 24 -9.03 -25.31 7.18
C ALA A 24 -10.47 -25.39 6.67
N ALA A 25 -11.43 -25.54 7.56
CA ALA A 25 -12.83 -25.61 7.17
C ALA A 25 -13.32 -24.30 6.57
N VAL A 26 -12.98 -23.18 7.19
CA VAL A 26 -13.40 -21.87 6.68
C VAL A 26 -12.78 -21.60 5.31
N ALA A 27 -11.48 -21.89 5.16
CA ALA A 27 -10.79 -21.68 3.89
C ALA A 27 -11.45 -22.48 2.77
N ALA A 28 -11.77 -23.75 3.05
CA ALA A 28 -12.43 -24.59 2.07
C ALA A 28 -13.82 -24.06 1.72
N ASP A 29 -14.58 -23.63 2.70
CA ASP A 29 -15.95 -23.14 2.49
C ASP A 29 -16.00 -21.86 1.67
N VAL A 30 -15.06 -20.95 1.90
CA VAL A 30 -15.08 -19.64 1.23
C VAL A 30 -14.19 -19.60 -0.01
N GLY A 31 -13.43 -20.66 -0.28
CA GLY A 31 -12.63 -20.75 -1.49
C GLY A 31 -11.35 -19.93 -1.48
N VAL A 32 -10.73 -19.77 -0.32
CA VAL A 32 -9.42 -19.09 -0.22
C VAL A 32 -8.42 -20.04 0.41
N SER A 33 -7.14 -19.71 0.30
CA SER A 33 -6.09 -20.54 0.90
C SER A 33 -6.08 -20.37 2.41
N GLU A 34 -5.60 -21.40 3.12
CA GLU A 34 -5.45 -21.30 4.56
C GLU A 34 -4.47 -20.20 4.95
N GLY A 35 -3.40 -20.04 4.17
CA GLY A 35 -2.44 -18.96 4.40
C GLY A 35 -3.09 -17.60 4.36
N THR A 36 -4.02 -17.39 3.46
CA THR A 36 -4.77 -16.14 3.37
C THR A 36 -5.60 -15.92 4.62
N VAL A 37 -6.29 -16.95 5.08
CA VAL A 37 -7.11 -16.87 6.31
C VAL A 37 -6.23 -16.57 7.52
N TYR A 38 -5.07 -17.23 7.63
CA TYR A 38 -4.13 -16.96 8.72
C TYR A 38 -3.64 -15.51 8.71
N ARG A 39 -3.34 -14.97 7.51
CA ARG A 39 -2.90 -13.57 7.40
C ARG A 39 -4.00 -12.62 7.85
N TRP A 40 -5.24 -12.87 7.43
CA TRP A 40 -6.36 -12.03 7.81
C TRP A 40 -6.63 -12.10 9.31
N LYS A 41 -6.51 -13.28 9.88
CA LYS A 41 -6.68 -13.47 11.32
C LYS A 41 -5.60 -12.72 12.11
N ALA A 42 -4.35 -12.80 11.65
CA ALA A 42 -3.25 -12.10 12.31
C ALA A 42 -3.44 -10.59 12.22
N GLN A 43 -3.86 -10.06 11.06
CA GLN A 43 -4.11 -8.65 10.91
C GLN A 43 -5.28 -8.18 11.78
N ASP A 44 -6.32 -9.00 11.89
CA ASP A 44 -7.45 -8.69 12.76
C ASP A 44 -7.01 -8.55 14.22
N ARG A 45 -6.12 -9.42 14.66
CA ARG A 45 -5.58 -9.32 16.03
C ARG A 45 -4.83 -8.02 16.26
N VAL A 46 -4.06 -7.58 15.26
CA VAL A 46 -3.38 -6.29 15.33
C VAL A 46 -4.40 -5.16 15.37
N ASP A 47 -5.39 -5.19 14.50
CA ASP A 47 -6.41 -4.16 14.43
C ASP A 47 -7.23 -4.05 15.71
N ARG A 48 -7.40 -5.16 16.43
CA ARG A 48 -8.08 -5.16 17.72
C ARG A 48 -7.17 -4.80 18.89
N GLY A 49 -5.89 -4.55 18.62
CA GLY A 49 -4.94 -4.21 19.67
C GLY A 49 -4.46 -5.42 20.47
N GLU A 50 -4.75 -6.63 20.03
CA GLU A 50 -4.34 -7.85 20.73
C GLU A 50 -2.91 -8.25 20.42
N ARG A 51 -2.31 -7.64 19.42
CA ARG A 51 -0.97 -7.95 18.97
C ARG A 51 -0.32 -6.67 18.43
N PRO A 52 0.97 -6.41 18.72
CA PRO A 52 1.65 -5.23 18.17
C PRO A 52 1.82 -5.34 16.66
N GLY A 53 1.77 -4.19 16.01
CA GLY A 53 1.97 -4.09 14.58
C GLY A 53 1.12 -2.97 13.99
N PRO A 54 1.35 -2.60 12.72
CA PRO A 54 0.55 -1.57 12.07
C PRO A 54 -0.84 -2.10 11.75
N SER A 55 -1.86 -1.31 12.07
CA SER A 55 -3.24 -1.64 11.75
C SER A 55 -3.46 -1.59 10.23
N SER A 56 -4.60 -2.08 9.79
CA SER A 56 -4.97 -2.02 8.37
C SER A 56 -5.03 -0.57 7.89
N LEU A 57 -5.58 0.32 8.71
CA LEU A 57 -5.65 1.74 8.37
C LEU A 57 -4.25 2.34 8.25
N GLU A 58 -3.39 2.05 9.22
CA GLU A 58 -2.02 2.54 9.20
C GLU A 58 -1.24 2.04 7.99
N ARG A 59 -1.49 0.80 7.56
CA ARG A 59 -0.86 0.26 6.36
C ARG A 59 -1.29 1.01 5.10
N VAL A 60 -2.58 1.33 5.00
CA VAL A 60 -3.09 2.12 3.88
C VAL A 60 -2.48 3.51 3.89
N GLU A 61 -2.44 4.15 5.04
CA GLU A 61 -1.84 5.47 5.20
C GLU A 61 -0.36 5.46 4.81
N LEU A 62 0.36 4.42 5.22
CA LEU A 62 1.77 4.29 4.86
C LEU A 62 1.96 4.14 3.36
N LEU A 63 1.15 3.32 2.70
CA LEU A 63 1.22 3.15 1.25
C LEU A 63 0.92 4.46 0.53
N GLN A 64 -0.09 5.19 1.00
CA GLN A 64 -0.43 6.49 0.41
C GLN A 64 0.70 7.50 0.60
N ALA A 65 1.30 7.52 1.80
CA ALA A 65 2.41 8.41 2.07
C ALA A 65 3.61 8.09 1.19
N LYS A 66 3.94 6.82 1.02
CA LYS A 66 5.04 6.41 0.15
C LYS A 66 4.79 6.78 -1.30
N ARG A 67 3.57 6.63 -1.76
CA ARG A 67 3.20 7.03 -3.12
C ARG A 67 3.36 8.54 -3.29
N ARG A 68 2.88 9.30 -2.31
CA ARG A 68 2.98 10.77 -2.37
C ARG A 68 4.44 11.23 -2.37
N ILE A 69 5.28 10.58 -1.58
CA ILE A 69 6.70 10.88 -1.57
C ILE A 69 7.31 10.65 -2.96
N ARG A 70 7.01 9.53 -3.60
CA ARG A 70 7.52 9.26 -4.94
C ARG A 70 7.04 10.29 -5.95
N GLU A 71 5.77 10.70 -5.85
CA GLU A 71 5.23 11.74 -6.73
C GLU A 71 5.98 13.06 -6.53
N LEU A 72 6.19 13.45 -5.29
CA LEU A 72 6.88 14.70 -4.97
C LEU A 72 8.35 14.64 -5.41
N GLU A 73 8.99 13.50 -5.25
CA GLU A 73 10.37 13.33 -5.70
C GLU A 73 10.47 13.45 -7.22
N THR A 74 9.49 12.88 -7.93
CA THR A 74 9.43 12.99 -9.37
C THR A 74 9.22 14.45 -9.81
N GLU A 75 8.27 15.13 -9.16
CA GLU A 75 8.03 16.54 -9.46
C GLU A 75 9.25 17.38 -9.20
N LEU A 76 9.95 17.12 -8.09
CA LEU A 76 11.15 17.85 -7.75
C LEU A 76 12.24 17.60 -8.77
N ALA A 77 12.42 16.37 -9.22
CA ALA A 77 13.41 16.04 -10.23
C ALA A 77 13.11 16.78 -11.54
N ILE A 78 11.85 16.83 -11.94
CA ILE A 78 11.44 17.54 -13.15
C ILE A 78 11.71 19.02 -13.01
N VAL A 79 11.36 19.62 -11.87
CA VAL A 79 11.60 21.04 -11.63
C VAL A 79 13.09 21.37 -11.66
N LYS A 80 13.90 20.54 -11.00
CA LYS A 80 15.35 20.74 -11.00
C LYS A 80 15.92 20.67 -12.40
N GLN A 81 15.47 19.71 -13.19
CA GLN A 81 15.94 19.55 -14.55
C GLN A 81 15.51 20.74 -15.41
N ALA A 82 14.29 21.17 -15.27
CA ALA A 82 13.77 22.32 -16.00
C ALA A 82 14.52 23.58 -15.59
N SER A 83 14.79 23.77 -14.30
CA SER A 83 15.55 24.91 -13.83
C SER A 83 16.97 24.93 -14.37
N ALA A 84 17.61 23.76 -14.40
CA ALA A 84 18.96 23.67 -14.96
C ALA A 84 18.97 24.04 -16.44
N LEU A 85 18.00 23.56 -17.19
CA LEU A 85 17.89 23.91 -18.60
C LEU A 85 17.63 25.39 -18.79
N PHE A 86 16.80 25.96 -17.93
CA PHE A 86 16.52 27.39 -17.99
C PHE A 86 17.77 28.23 -17.72
N VAL A 87 18.48 27.86 -16.66
CA VAL A 87 19.74 28.58 -16.31
C VAL A 87 20.73 28.45 -17.43
N GLU A 88 20.89 27.29 -18.02
CA GLU A 88 21.78 27.07 -19.14
C GLU A 88 21.39 27.95 -20.31
N GLY A 89 20.12 27.99 -20.64
CA GLY A 89 19.61 28.83 -21.71
C GLY A 89 19.79 30.31 -21.43
N ALA A 90 19.65 30.69 -20.16
CA ALA A 90 19.82 32.09 -19.78
C ALA A 90 21.27 32.52 -19.82
N VAL A 91 22.20 31.62 -19.50
CA VAL A 91 23.61 31.89 -19.49
C VAL A 91 24.17 31.96 -20.91
N ARG A 92 23.64 31.17 -21.80
CA ARG A 92 24.10 31.19 -23.16
C ARG A 92 23.60 32.40 -23.90
N PRO A 93 24.47 33.26 -24.37
CA PRO A 93 24.04 34.35 -25.19
C PRO A 93 23.44 33.81 -26.49
N LYS A 94 22.38 34.38 -26.89
CA LYS A 94 21.75 33.91 -28.08
C LYS A 94 22.61 34.02 -29.29
N GLY A 95 23.23 35.04 -29.42
CA GLY A 95 24.08 35.24 -30.58
C GLY A 95 25.28 34.38 -30.54
N SER A 96 25.75 34.10 -29.39
CA SER A 96 26.97 33.35 -29.30
C SER A 96 26.69 31.90 -29.42
N SER A 97 25.49 31.62 -29.32
CA SER A 97 25.27 30.30 -29.52
C SER A 97 25.36 30.11 -30.89
N ARG A 98 25.83 30.81 -30.94
CA ARG A 98 25.87 30.97 -31.96
C ARG A 98 26.65 31.03 -32.25
#